data_9375c97da140ad5eaa8c33a46b346355
#
_entry.id   9375c97da140ad5eaa8c33a46b346355
#
_cell.length_a   1.000
_cell.length_b   1.000
_cell.length_c   1.000
_cell.angle_alpha   90.00
_cell.angle_beta   90.00
_cell.angle_gamma   90.00
#
_symmetry.space_group_name_H-M   'P 1'
#
loop_
_entity.id
_entity.type
_entity.pdbx_description
1 polymer ?
#
loop_
_entity_poly.entity_id
_entity_poly.type
_entity_poly.pdbx_seq_one_letter_code
_entity_poly.pdbx_strand_id
1 'polypeptide(L)'
;MSLQRRVAVGTVALACLAALRPPSLSAQAAVLLAGVTLVGMPHGAFDHLVAARVLRPWLGTGWWAPFLAGYVALAGLVWIGWILVPALTLMGFLTLSVLHFGLGDADGDRVGIAGVIARGAMPILLSVALHPAAVAPVFAALASSHVAVVLPMLIGARWLILPWGLLIVVWTGAATAWERAEAAVTCAAFALLPPLLAFALYFCVCHSLRHLLRLGAMLDPYDARAAWFGVLRTAGPATLLCAVCATGLAVQGVETAIVPVFRVLAALTLPHMAVTLWLEDRAEPVPKGRPQLRTAPSRLA
;
A
#
# COMPACT_ATOMS: atom_id res chain seq x y z
N MET A 1 -5.02 -12.60 18.30
CA MET A 1 -5.03 -12.49 16.81
C MET A 1 -6.01 -11.41 16.42
N SER A 2 -5.56 -10.31 15.84
CA SER A 2 -6.45 -9.20 15.45
C SER A 2 -7.47 -9.69 14.39
N LEU A 3 -8.71 -9.22 14.49
CA LEU A 3 -9.78 -9.49 13.52
C LEU A 3 -9.32 -9.20 12.08
N GLN A 4 -8.49 -8.19 11.91
CA GLN A 4 -7.89 -7.74 10.66
C GLN A 4 -7.14 -8.85 9.91
N ARG A 5 -6.27 -9.59 10.61
CA ARG A 5 -5.49 -10.69 10.02
C ARG A 5 -6.40 -11.86 9.60
N ARG A 6 -7.46 -12.14 10.37
CA ARG A 6 -8.44 -13.18 10.02
C ARG A 6 -9.20 -12.82 8.75
N VAL A 7 -9.65 -11.55 8.65
CA VAL A 7 -10.37 -11.05 7.47
C VAL A 7 -9.46 -11.11 6.24
N ALA A 8 -8.22 -10.61 6.34
CA ALA A 8 -7.28 -10.63 5.22
C ALA A 8 -7.01 -12.05 4.70
N VAL A 9 -6.68 -12.99 5.60
CA VAL A 9 -6.43 -14.40 5.20
C VAL A 9 -7.69 -15.06 4.66
N GLY A 10 -8.84 -14.85 5.29
CA GLY A 10 -10.11 -15.38 4.82
C GLY A 10 -10.48 -14.87 3.43
N THR A 11 -10.29 -13.58 3.18
CA THR A 11 -10.57 -12.96 1.88
C THR A 11 -9.66 -13.51 0.78
N VAL A 12 -8.36 -13.63 1.07
CA VAL A 12 -7.40 -14.18 0.10
C VAL A 12 -7.67 -15.67 -0.14
N ALA A 13 -7.97 -16.45 0.90
CA ALA A 13 -8.30 -17.85 0.75
C ALA A 13 -9.58 -18.07 -0.10
N LEU A 14 -10.63 -17.26 0.13
CA LEU A 14 -11.85 -17.29 -0.67
C LEU A 14 -11.60 -16.88 -2.12
N ALA A 15 -10.73 -15.88 -2.34
CA ALA A 15 -10.36 -15.45 -3.68
C ALA A 15 -9.59 -16.56 -4.44
N CYS A 16 -8.68 -17.27 -3.75
CA CYS A 16 -7.99 -18.44 -4.34
C CYS A 16 -8.98 -19.55 -4.72
N LEU A 17 -9.98 -19.81 -3.90
CA LEU A 17 -11.04 -20.77 -4.21
C LEU A 17 -11.91 -20.34 -5.40
N ALA A 18 -12.21 -19.04 -5.52
CA ALA A 18 -12.97 -18.47 -6.65
C ALA A 18 -12.18 -18.44 -7.97
N ALA A 19 -10.85 -18.56 -7.91
CA ALA A 19 -9.96 -18.49 -9.06
C ALA A 19 -9.96 -19.74 -9.97
N LEU A 20 -10.80 -20.72 -9.69
CA LEU A 20 -11.00 -21.89 -10.59
C LEU A 20 -11.47 -21.50 -12.01
N ARG A 21 -11.93 -20.27 -12.19
CA ARG A 21 -12.16 -19.63 -13.50
C ARG A 21 -11.56 -18.22 -13.45
N PRO A 22 -10.41 -17.98 -14.12
CA PRO A 22 -9.78 -16.67 -14.12
C PRO A 22 -10.74 -15.61 -14.72
N PRO A 23 -10.98 -14.48 -13.99
CA PRO A 23 -11.82 -13.42 -14.50
C PRO A 23 -11.19 -12.73 -15.70
N SER A 24 -12.02 -12.13 -16.57
CA SER A 24 -11.55 -11.34 -17.71
C SER A 24 -10.63 -10.18 -17.26
N LEU A 25 -9.81 -9.67 -18.16
CA LEU A 25 -8.94 -8.52 -17.88
C LEU A 25 -9.75 -7.31 -17.40
N SER A 26 -10.90 -7.06 -18.02
CA SER A 26 -11.83 -5.99 -17.61
C SER A 26 -12.33 -6.17 -16.18
N ALA A 27 -12.66 -7.40 -15.78
CA ALA A 27 -13.08 -7.67 -14.39
C ALA A 27 -11.93 -7.48 -13.40
N GLN A 28 -10.71 -7.90 -13.75
CA GLN A 28 -9.53 -7.66 -12.92
C GLN A 28 -9.24 -6.16 -12.78
N ALA A 29 -9.30 -5.41 -13.88
CA ALA A 29 -9.10 -3.96 -13.88
C ALA A 29 -10.18 -3.24 -13.06
N ALA A 30 -11.43 -3.68 -13.14
CA ALA A 30 -12.53 -3.13 -12.34
C ALA A 30 -12.30 -3.35 -10.83
N VAL A 31 -11.88 -4.55 -10.43
CA VAL A 31 -11.55 -4.86 -9.03
C VAL A 31 -10.37 -4.02 -8.54
N LEU A 32 -9.31 -3.89 -9.36
CA LEU A 32 -8.16 -3.03 -9.05
C LEU A 32 -8.60 -1.58 -8.86
N LEU A 33 -9.34 -1.03 -9.84
CA LEU A 33 -9.79 0.36 -9.82
C LEU A 33 -10.66 0.65 -8.60
N ALA A 34 -11.64 -0.22 -8.32
CA ALA A 34 -12.51 -0.10 -7.16
C ALA A 34 -11.72 -0.20 -5.84
N GLY A 35 -10.85 -1.20 -5.71
CA GLY A 35 -10.05 -1.41 -4.51
C GLY A 35 -9.08 -0.25 -4.24
N VAL A 36 -8.38 0.21 -5.27
CA VAL A 36 -7.47 1.37 -5.16
C VAL A 36 -8.25 2.63 -4.79
N THR A 37 -9.42 2.85 -5.39
CA THR A 37 -10.25 4.03 -5.10
C THR A 37 -10.77 4.02 -3.67
N LEU A 38 -11.29 2.89 -3.19
CA LEU A 38 -12.00 2.81 -1.90
C LEU A 38 -11.07 2.63 -0.71
N VAL A 39 -9.92 2.00 -0.90
CA VAL A 39 -9.01 1.62 0.19
C VAL A 39 -7.56 2.02 -0.11
N GLY A 40 -7.09 1.75 -1.33
CA GLY A 40 -5.71 1.95 -1.71
C GLY A 40 -5.25 3.40 -1.60
N MET A 41 -5.91 4.33 -2.29
CA MET A 41 -5.56 5.76 -2.25
C MET A 41 -5.88 6.42 -0.90
N PRO A 42 -7.01 6.13 -0.27
CA PRO A 42 -7.36 6.74 1.01
C PRO A 42 -6.39 6.50 2.16
N HIS A 43 -5.60 5.40 2.13
CA HIS A 43 -4.65 5.15 3.22
C HIS A 43 -3.57 6.23 3.32
N GLY A 44 -3.13 6.84 2.20
CA GLY A 44 -2.21 7.98 2.18
C GLY A 44 -2.84 9.32 2.60
N ALA A 45 -4.17 9.40 2.71
CA ALA A 45 -4.82 10.63 3.14
C ALA A 45 -4.48 11.05 4.58
N PHE A 46 -3.88 10.15 5.37
CA PHE A 46 -3.45 10.42 6.74
C PHE A 46 -2.08 11.08 6.86
N ASP A 47 -1.30 11.14 5.78
CA ASP A 47 0.05 11.69 5.78
C ASP A 47 0.10 13.11 6.36
N HIS A 48 -0.90 13.92 6.09
CA HIS A 48 -0.99 15.28 6.64
C HIS A 48 -1.17 15.29 8.16
N LEU A 49 -1.79 14.28 8.77
CA LEU A 49 -1.94 14.20 10.23
C LEU A 49 -0.61 13.86 10.90
N VAL A 50 0.17 12.95 10.28
CA VAL A 50 1.51 12.62 10.73
C VAL A 50 2.42 13.84 10.59
N ALA A 51 2.41 14.48 9.42
CA ALA A 51 3.17 15.70 9.18
C ALA A 51 2.81 16.84 10.17
N ALA A 52 1.52 17.03 10.47
CA ALA A 52 1.09 18.03 11.43
C ALA A 52 1.67 17.81 12.82
N ARG A 53 1.75 16.56 13.30
CA ARG A 53 2.32 16.25 14.62
C ARG A 53 3.79 16.65 14.74
N VAL A 54 4.56 16.49 13.68
CA VAL A 54 6.00 16.75 13.66
C VAL A 54 6.32 18.20 13.28
N LEU A 55 5.64 18.74 12.26
CA LEU A 55 6.00 20.05 11.70
C LEU A 55 5.32 21.22 12.41
N ARG A 56 4.09 21.04 12.93
CA ARG A 56 3.36 22.13 13.58
C ARG A 56 4.05 22.70 14.83
N PRO A 57 4.71 21.90 15.68
CA PRO A 57 5.48 22.45 16.81
C PRO A 57 6.61 23.40 16.38
N TRP A 58 7.17 23.21 15.19
CA TRP A 58 8.28 24.01 14.66
C TRP A 58 7.83 25.19 13.79
N LEU A 59 6.77 25.01 13.00
CA LEU A 59 6.34 25.94 11.96
C LEU A 59 5.00 26.64 12.28
N GLY A 60 4.43 26.35 13.45
CA GLY A 60 3.14 26.93 13.86
C GLY A 60 2.01 26.56 12.91
N THR A 61 1.13 27.52 12.62
CA THR A 61 -0.03 27.33 11.74
C THR A 61 0.35 27.19 10.25
N GLY A 62 1.55 27.60 9.86
CA GLY A 62 2.05 27.54 8.48
C GLY A 62 2.63 26.19 8.05
N TRP A 63 2.66 25.18 8.91
CA TRP A 63 3.28 23.87 8.69
C TRP A 63 2.81 23.17 7.40
N TRP A 64 1.57 23.39 7.01
CA TRP A 64 0.94 22.72 5.86
C TRP A 64 1.57 23.14 4.52
N ALA A 65 2.08 24.38 4.41
CA ALA A 65 2.60 24.90 3.14
C ALA A 65 3.89 24.17 2.73
N PRO A 66 4.96 24.07 3.55
CA PRO A 66 6.15 23.30 3.19
C PRO A 66 5.85 21.79 3.08
N PHE A 67 4.91 21.25 3.87
CA PHE A 67 4.48 19.87 3.71
C PHE A 67 3.87 19.63 2.33
N LEU A 68 2.87 20.44 1.94
CA LEU A 68 2.20 20.30 0.64
C LEU A 68 3.17 20.55 -0.52
N ALA A 69 4.01 21.56 -0.42
CA ALA A 69 5.02 21.86 -1.44
C ALA A 69 6.00 20.67 -1.62
N GLY A 70 6.51 20.11 -0.54
CA GLY A 70 7.39 18.94 -0.59
C GLY A 70 6.67 17.70 -1.15
N TYR A 71 5.43 17.45 -0.73
CA TYR A 71 4.63 16.33 -1.20
C TYR A 71 4.37 16.41 -2.71
N VAL A 72 3.94 17.57 -3.19
CA VAL A 72 3.69 17.83 -4.62
C VAL A 72 4.99 17.79 -5.42
N ALA A 73 6.10 18.33 -4.88
CA ALA A 73 7.39 18.29 -5.56
C ALA A 73 7.89 16.85 -5.75
N LEU A 74 7.79 15.99 -4.73
CA LEU A 74 8.17 14.57 -4.82
C LEU A 74 7.25 13.80 -5.78
N ALA A 75 5.95 14.01 -5.72
CA ALA A 75 5.01 13.40 -6.67
C ALA A 75 5.27 13.88 -8.11
N GLY A 76 5.52 15.17 -8.30
CA GLY A 76 5.88 15.77 -9.57
C GLY A 76 7.19 15.24 -10.14
N LEU A 77 8.19 15.01 -9.28
CA LEU A 77 9.46 14.39 -9.69
C LEU A 77 9.25 12.99 -10.29
N VAL A 78 8.44 12.16 -9.65
CA VAL A 78 8.11 10.81 -10.17
C VAL A 78 7.30 10.94 -11.48
N TRP A 79 6.37 11.90 -11.54
CA TRP A 79 5.58 12.14 -12.76
C TRP A 79 6.44 12.59 -13.95
N ILE A 80 7.41 13.48 -13.71
CA ILE A 80 8.42 13.88 -14.70
C ILE A 80 9.27 12.67 -15.11
N GLY A 81 9.64 11.81 -14.15
CA GLY A 81 10.34 10.56 -14.43
C GLY A 81 9.59 9.68 -15.42
N TRP A 82 8.27 9.54 -15.29
CA TRP A 82 7.44 8.79 -16.24
C TRP A 82 7.47 9.38 -17.66
N ILE A 83 7.68 10.68 -17.80
CA ILE A 83 7.76 11.37 -19.11
C ILE A 83 9.17 11.21 -19.71
N LEU A 84 10.21 11.43 -18.92
CA LEU A 84 11.58 11.53 -19.41
C LEU A 84 12.34 10.20 -19.45
N VAL A 85 12.15 9.36 -18.44
CA VAL A 85 12.90 8.10 -18.22
C VAL A 85 11.99 6.97 -17.71
N PRO A 86 10.93 6.61 -18.45
CA PRO A 86 9.86 5.74 -17.94
C PRO A 86 10.34 4.36 -17.47
N ALA A 87 11.32 3.76 -18.14
CA ALA A 87 11.89 2.47 -17.75
C ALA A 87 12.63 2.55 -16.41
N LEU A 88 13.43 3.59 -16.18
CA LEU A 88 14.10 3.81 -14.89
C LEU A 88 13.10 4.12 -13.79
N THR A 89 12.07 4.90 -14.10
CA THR A 89 10.99 5.20 -13.15
C THR A 89 10.22 3.95 -12.75
N LEU A 90 9.94 3.04 -13.69
CA LEU A 90 9.34 1.74 -13.39
C LEU A 90 10.23 0.93 -12.44
N MET A 91 11.54 0.81 -12.72
CA MET A 91 12.47 0.09 -11.85
C MET A 91 12.54 0.72 -10.45
N GLY A 92 12.63 2.04 -10.37
CA GLY A 92 12.63 2.78 -9.11
C GLY A 92 11.33 2.57 -8.33
N PHE A 93 10.18 2.61 -9.00
CA PHE A 93 8.88 2.34 -8.40
C PHE A 93 8.80 0.91 -7.84
N LEU A 94 9.23 -0.10 -8.59
CA LEU A 94 9.20 -1.48 -8.10
C LEU A 94 10.14 -1.68 -6.90
N THR A 95 11.33 -1.10 -6.93
CA THR A 95 12.28 -1.15 -5.80
C THR A 95 11.72 -0.46 -4.57
N LEU A 96 11.16 0.74 -4.75
CA LEU A 96 10.52 1.50 -3.69
C LEU A 96 9.31 0.75 -3.09
N SER A 97 8.55 0.07 -3.95
CA SER A 97 7.41 -0.75 -3.51
C SER A 97 7.86 -1.96 -2.68
N VAL A 98 8.99 -2.60 -2.98
CA VAL A 98 9.57 -3.65 -2.14
C VAL A 98 9.83 -3.12 -0.72
N LEU A 99 10.46 -1.96 -0.61
CA LEU A 99 10.74 -1.34 0.69
C LEU A 99 9.45 -0.93 1.40
N HIS A 100 8.53 -0.28 0.68
CA HIS A 100 7.25 0.20 1.21
C HIS A 100 6.41 -0.94 1.78
N PHE A 101 6.21 -2.01 1.02
CA PHE A 101 5.45 -3.17 1.49
C PHE A 101 6.17 -3.91 2.62
N GLY A 102 7.48 -4.09 2.50
CA GLY A 102 8.26 -4.78 3.51
C GLY A 102 8.26 -4.07 4.87
N LEU A 103 8.43 -2.76 4.88
CA LEU A 103 8.40 -1.92 6.08
C LEU A 103 6.98 -1.76 6.62
N GLY A 104 6.01 -1.43 5.73
CA GLY A 104 4.62 -1.22 6.11
C GLY A 104 3.91 -2.46 6.67
N ASP A 105 4.32 -3.65 6.22
CA ASP A 105 3.77 -4.92 6.70
C ASP A 105 4.55 -5.52 7.87
N ALA A 106 5.67 -4.91 8.29
CA ALA A 106 6.42 -5.33 9.46
C ALA A 106 5.64 -5.01 10.75
N ASP A 107 5.45 -6.02 11.60
CA ASP A 107 4.89 -5.83 12.93
C ASP A 107 6.05 -5.73 13.95
N GLY A 108 6.56 -4.50 14.15
CA GLY A 108 7.55 -4.18 15.19
C GLY A 108 9.01 -4.48 14.80
N ASP A 109 9.95 -4.20 15.74
CA ASP A 109 11.41 -4.18 15.58
C ASP A 109 12.07 -5.54 15.29
N ARG A 110 11.32 -6.61 15.14
CA ARG A 110 11.84 -7.98 14.99
C ARG A 110 12.15 -8.38 13.56
N VAL A 111 11.74 -7.57 12.59
CA VAL A 111 11.91 -7.90 11.17
C VAL A 111 13.20 -7.24 10.67
N GLY A 112 14.30 -7.98 10.68
CA GLY A 112 15.55 -7.51 10.07
C GLY A 112 15.38 -7.23 8.57
N ILE A 113 16.36 -6.59 7.95
CA ILE A 113 16.35 -6.20 6.52
C ILE A 113 16.01 -7.39 5.59
N ALA A 114 16.42 -8.61 5.95
CA ALA A 114 16.08 -9.82 5.20
C ALA A 114 14.57 -10.08 5.17
N GLY A 115 13.87 -9.89 6.28
CA GLY A 115 12.43 -10.02 6.36
C GLY A 115 11.68 -8.90 5.63
N VAL A 116 12.19 -7.66 5.67
CA VAL A 116 11.66 -6.53 4.89
C VAL A 116 11.70 -6.85 3.40
N ILE A 117 12.86 -7.28 2.89
CA ILE A 117 13.02 -7.64 1.48
C ILE A 117 12.17 -8.88 1.12
N ALA A 118 12.19 -9.91 1.97
CA ALA A 118 11.43 -11.14 1.72
C ALA A 118 9.93 -10.89 1.58
N ARG A 119 9.36 -10.09 2.46
CA ARG A 119 7.92 -9.75 2.46
C ARG A 119 7.57 -8.78 1.33
N GLY A 120 8.34 -7.70 1.22
CA GLY A 120 8.04 -6.65 0.25
C GLY A 120 8.24 -7.05 -1.20
N ALA A 121 9.18 -7.97 -1.48
CA ALA A 121 9.38 -8.50 -2.83
C ALA A 121 8.28 -9.47 -3.26
N MET A 122 7.56 -10.09 -2.32
CA MET A 122 6.57 -11.12 -2.59
C MET A 122 5.54 -10.72 -3.66
N PRO A 123 4.79 -9.60 -3.53
CA PRO A 123 3.76 -9.23 -4.50
C PRO A 123 4.33 -8.89 -5.89
N ILE A 124 5.55 -8.40 -5.94
CA ILE A 124 6.20 -7.96 -7.18
C ILE A 124 6.89 -9.14 -7.86
N LEU A 125 7.79 -9.81 -7.14
CA LEU A 125 8.63 -10.86 -7.71
C LEU A 125 7.80 -12.07 -8.16
N LEU A 126 6.82 -12.50 -7.36
CA LEU A 126 5.96 -13.62 -7.74
C LEU A 126 5.09 -13.30 -8.96
N SER A 127 4.51 -12.09 -9.04
CA SER A 127 3.77 -11.67 -10.22
C SER A 127 4.64 -11.73 -11.48
N VAL A 128 5.84 -11.16 -11.42
CA VAL A 128 6.73 -11.05 -12.57
C VAL A 128 7.30 -12.42 -12.98
N ALA A 129 7.68 -13.24 -12.02
CA ALA A 129 8.34 -14.52 -12.30
C ALA A 129 7.36 -15.64 -12.71
N LEU A 130 6.15 -15.66 -12.10
CA LEU A 130 5.18 -16.72 -12.36
C LEU A 130 4.21 -16.39 -13.50
N HIS A 131 3.94 -15.09 -13.74
CA HIS A 131 2.99 -14.64 -14.76
C HIS A 131 3.61 -13.64 -15.76
N PRO A 132 4.79 -13.90 -16.34
CA PRO A 132 5.47 -12.95 -17.21
C PRO A 132 4.64 -12.52 -18.42
N ALA A 133 3.85 -13.42 -19.00
CA ALA A 133 3.00 -13.12 -20.15
C ALA A 133 1.87 -12.12 -19.82
N ALA A 134 1.35 -12.14 -18.59
CA ALA A 134 0.31 -11.21 -18.15
C ALA A 134 0.91 -9.86 -17.69
N VAL A 135 2.12 -9.87 -17.14
CA VAL A 135 2.80 -8.66 -16.62
C VAL A 135 3.49 -7.86 -17.74
N ALA A 136 4.05 -8.55 -18.74
CA ALA A 136 4.82 -7.91 -19.82
C ALA A 136 4.07 -6.77 -20.54
N PRO A 137 2.79 -6.91 -20.94
CA PRO A 137 2.05 -5.82 -21.58
C PRO A 137 1.89 -4.59 -20.69
N VAL A 138 1.65 -4.80 -19.39
CA VAL A 138 1.49 -3.70 -18.42
C VAL A 138 2.82 -2.96 -18.24
N PHE A 139 3.92 -3.69 -18.07
CA PHE A 139 5.25 -3.09 -17.93
C PHE A 139 5.69 -2.39 -19.22
N ALA A 140 5.43 -2.97 -20.38
CA ALA A 140 5.71 -2.33 -21.67
C ALA A 140 4.93 -1.01 -21.82
N ALA A 141 3.65 -0.99 -21.45
CA ALA A 141 2.83 0.22 -21.48
C ALA A 141 3.31 1.29 -20.47
N LEU A 142 3.74 0.89 -19.28
CA LEU A 142 4.33 1.77 -18.27
C LEU A 142 5.69 2.31 -18.72
N ALA A 143 6.55 1.48 -19.28
CA ALA A 143 7.87 1.83 -19.78
C ALA A 143 7.86 2.45 -21.19
N SER A 144 6.71 2.92 -21.69
CA SER A 144 6.55 3.52 -23.00
C SER A 144 7.08 2.63 -24.15
N SER A 145 6.72 1.34 -24.09
CA SER A 145 7.10 0.32 -25.09
C SER A 145 8.60 0.00 -25.16
N HIS A 146 9.39 0.33 -24.15
CA HIS A 146 10.81 -0.06 -24.06
C HIS A 146 10.96 -1.56 -23.74
N VAL A 147 10.63 -2.41 -24.71
CA VAL A 147 10.72 -3.89 -24.59
C VAL A 147 12.14 -4.35 -24.23
N ALA A 148 13.16 -3.64 -24.72
CA ALA A 148 14.56 -3.90 -24.41
C ALA A 148 14.91 -3.85 -22.91
N VAL A 149 14.12 -3.13 -22.10
CA VAL A 149 14.30 -3.06 -20.65
C VAL A 149 13.37 -4.04 -19.94
N VAL A 150 12.13 -4.19 -20.44
CA VAL A 150 11.13 -5.06 -19.82
C VAL A 150 11.53 -6.54 -19.89
N LEU A 151 12.03 -7.00 -21.03
CA LEU A 151 12.40 -8.41 -21.22
C LEU A 151 13.54 -8.87 -20.27
N PRO A 152 14.66 -8.14 -20.10
CA PRO A 152 15.67 -8.48 -19.10
C PRO A 152 15.14 -8.48 -17.66
N MET A 153 14.22 -7.56 -17.32
CA MET A 153 13.56 -7.55 -15.99
C MET A 153 12.77 -8.84 -15.75
N LEU A 154 11.99 -9.29 -16.72
CA LEU A 154 11.20 -10.53 -16.61
C LEU A 154 12.09 -11.77 -16.51
N ILE A 155 13.19 -11.81 -17.26
CA ILE A 155 14.17 -12.89 -17.19
C ILE A 155 14.91 -12.88 -15.85
N GLY A 156 15.38 -11.69 -15.42
CA GLY A 156 16.10 -11.51 -14.16
C GLY A 156 15.25 -11.91 -12.94
N ALA A 157 13.96 -11.61 -12.94
CA ALA A 157 13.05 -11.96 -11.84
C ALA A 157 12.99 -13.48 -11.59
N ARG A 158 13.11 -14.31 -12.61
CA ARG A 158 13.14 -15.79 -12.46
C ARG A 158 14.37 -16.25 -11.67
N TRP A 159 15.51 -15.61 -11.88
CA TRP A 159 16.73 -15.93 -11.14
C TRP A 159 16.70 -15.38 -9.71
N LEU A 160 16.02 -14.27 -9.50
CA LEU A 160 15.84 -13.68 -8.16
C LEU A 160 14.92 -14.51 -7.25
N ILE A 161 14.11 -15.43 -7.80
CA ILE A 161 13.28 -16.34 -6.99
C ILE A 161 14.11 -17.21 -6.04
N LEU A 162 15.27 -17.69 -6.45
CA LEU A 162 16.12 -18.54 -5.60
C LEU A 162 16.68 -17.78 -4.39
N PRO A 163 17.39 -16.64 -4.54
CA PRO A 163 17.87 -15.89 -3.38
C PRO A 163 16.71 -15.34 -2.54
N TRP A 164 15.59 -14.96 -3.16
CA TRP A 164 14.40 -14.57 -2.43
C TRP A 164 13.80 -15.71 -1.60
N GLY A 165 13.74 -16.92 -2.17
CA GLY A 165 13.29 -18.11 -1.44
C GLY A 165 14.15 -18.40 -0.21
N LEU A 166 15.47 -18.18 -0.28
CA LEU A 166 16.36 -18.27 0.88
C LEU A 166 16.02 -17.21 1.93
N LEU A 167 15.76 -15.97 1.52
CA LEU A 167 15.34 -14.92 2.46
C LEU A 167 14.01 -15.24 3.14
N ILE A 168 13.05 -15.83 2.42
CA ILE A 168 11.78 -16.31 2.99
C ILE A 168 12.05 -17.38 4.07
N VAL A 169 12.92 -18.36 3.79
CA VAL A 169 13.27 -19.41 4.76
C VAL A 169 13.93 -18.82 6.00
N VAL A 170 14.89 -17.91 5.83
CA VAL A 170 15.56 -17.23 6.95
C VAL A 170 14.57 -16.42 7.79
N TRP A 171 13.73 -15.62 7.13
CA TRP A 171 12.73 -14.82 7.82
C TRP A 171 11.68 -15.68 8.53
N THR A 172 11.15 -16.72 7.88
CA THR A 172 10.10 -17.58 8.47
C THR A 172 10.60 -18.39 9.65
N GLY A 173 11.91 -18.61 9.76
CA GLY A 173 12.54 -19.20 10.94
C GLY A 173 12.35 -18.36 12.21
N ALA A 174 12.35 -17.03 12.09
CA ALA A 174 12.12 -16.08 13.18
C ALA A 174 10.66 -15.63 13.31
N ALA A 175 9.81 -15.92 12.32
CA ALA A 175 8.43 -15.45 12.22
C ALA A 175 7.49 -16.29 13.12
N THR A 176 6.41 -15.65 13.55
CA THR A 176 5.32 -16.34 14.24
C THR A 176 4.57 -17.30 13.29
N ALA A 177 3.87 -18.27 13.85
CA ALA A 177 3.05 -19.21 13.07
C ALA A 177 2.03 -18.47 12.19
N TRP A 178 1.55 -17.32 12.66
CA TRP A 178 0.60 -16.49 11.95
C TRP A 178 1.22 -15.77 10.76
N GLU A 179 2.40 -15.16 10.92
CA GLU A 179 3.13 -14.51 9.84
C GLU A 179 3.51 -15.51 8.74
N ARG A 180 3.86 -16.74 9.13
CA ARG A 180 4.09 -17.84 8.17
C ARG A 180 2.82 -18.19 7.39
N ALA A 181 1.67 -18.30 8.08
CA ALA A 181 0.39 -18.58 7.42
C ALA A 181 0.00 -17.45 6.45
N GLU A 182 0.15 -16.19 6.86
CA GLU A 182 -0.10 -15.03 6.00
C GLU A 182 0.79 -15.02 4.76
N ALA A 183 2.08 -15.29 4.93
CA ALA A 183 3.02 -15.39 3.82
C ALA A 183 2.64 -16.54 2.86
N ALA A 184 2.32 -17.71 3.39
CA ALA A 184 1.92 -18.86 2.57
C ALA A 184 0.65 -18.57 1.76
N VAL A 185 -0.37 -17.95 2.37
CA VAL A 185 -1.61 -17.57 1.67
C VAL A 185 -1.34 -16.50 0.62
N THR A 186 -0.48 -15.52 0.92
CA THR A 186 -0.10 -14.46 -0.04
C THR A 186 0.67 -15.07 -1.22
N CYS A 187 1.64 -15.96 -0.97
CA CYS A 187 2.34 -16.68 -2.02
C CYS A 187 1.38 -17.49 -2.89
N ALA A 188 0.45 -18.23 -2.28
CA ALA A 188 -0.57 -18.99 -3.01
C ALA A 188 -1.46 -18.07 -3.86
N ALA A 189 -1.87 -16.91 -3.35
CA ALA A 189 -2.64 -15.95 -4.13
C ALA A 189 -1.90 -15.47 -5.37
N PHE A 190 -0.61 -15.09 -5.24
CA PHE A 190 0.19 -14.65 -6.39
C PHE A 190 0.58 -15.79 -7.34
N ALA A 191 0.59 -17.04 -6.88
CA ALA A 191 0.82 -18.18 -7.74
C ALA A 191 -0.42 -18.60 -8.54
N LEU A 192 -1.60 -18.47 -7.96
CA LEU A 192 -2.84 -19.03 -8.52
C LEU A 192 -3.74 -17.98 -9.19
N LEU A 193 -3.71 -16.73 -8.73
CA LEU A 193 -4.55 -15.67 -9.27
C LEU A 193 -3.86 -14.90 -10.40
N PRO A 194 -4.64 -14.32 -11.33
CA PRO A 194 -4.11 -13.33 -12.26
C PRO A 194 -3.43 -12.17 -11.52
N PRO A 195 -2.27 -11.66 -12.00
CA PRO A 195 -1.43 -10.70 -11.26
C PRO A 195 -2.15 -9.43 -10.79
N LEU A 196 -3.02 -8.85 -11.62
CA LEU A 196 -3.78 -7.65 -11.25
C LEU A 196 -4.75 -7.90 -10.09
N LEU A 197 -5.40 -9.06 -10.09
CA LEU A 197 -6.32 -9.44 -9.02
C LEU A 197 -5.55 -9.75 -7.74
N ALA A 198 -4.47 -10.52 -7.82
CA ALA A 198 -3.60 -10.82 -6.69
C ALA A 198 -3.05 -9.52 -6.06
N PHE A 199 -2.58 -8.59 -6.90
CA PHE A 199 -2.10 -7.29 -6.46
C PHE A 199 -3.22 -6.46 -5.82
N ALA A 200 -4.40 -6.38 -6.43
CA ALA A 200 -5.53 -5.64 -5.86
C ALA A 200 -5.91 -6.15 -4.47
N LEU A 201 -5.99 -7.47 -4.29
CA LEU A 201 -6.30 -8.09 -3.00
C LEU A 201 -5.20 -7.81 -1.96
N TYR A 202 -3.95 -8.05 -2.32
CA TYR A 202 -2.82 -7.79 -1.42
C TYR A 202 -2.76 -6.31 -1.03
N PHE A 203 -2.71 -5.43 -2.02
CA PHE A 203 -2.56 -4.00 -1.79
C PHE A 203 -3.72 -3.41 -0.99
N CYS A 204 -4.97 -3.72 -1.36
CA CYS A 204 -6.13 -3.11 -0.71
C CYS A 204 -6.46 -3.76 0.64
N VAL A 205 -6.41 -5.11 0.74
CA VAL A 205 -6.88 -5.83 1.93
C VAL A 205 -5.73 -6.08 2.92
N CYS A 206 -4.58 -6.56 2.44
CA CYS A 206 -3.49 -6.90 3.34
C CYS A 206 -2.68 -5.66 3.76
N HIS A 207 -2.35 -4.78 2.82
CA HIS A 207 -1.50 -3.62 3.07
C HIS A 207 -2.31 -2.38 3.51
N SER A 208 -3.12 -1.81 2.62
CA SER A 208 -3.77 -0.50 2.84
C SER A 208 -4.82 -0.53 3.95
N LEU A 209 -5.66 -1.58 4.00
CA LEU A 209 -6.65 -1.70 5.09
C LEU A 209 -5.97 -1.86 6.45
N ARG A 210 -4.87 -2.62 6.52
CA ARG A 210 -4.07 -2.75 7.74
C ARG A 210 -3.53 -1.38 8.20
N HIS A 211 -3.00 -0.61 7.28
CA HIS A 211 -2.51 0.74 7.56
C HIS A 211 -3.63 1.67 8.05
N LEU A 212 -4.77 1.71 7.35
CA LEU A 212 -5.96 2.48 7.77
C LEU A 212 -6.43 2.15 9.19
N LEU A 213 -6.44 0.86 9.53
CA LEU A 213 -6.87 0.40 10.86
C LEU A 213 -5.87 0.75 11.97
N ARG A 214 -4.56 0.74 11.67
CA ARG A 214 -3.52 1.23 12.60
C ARG A 214 -3.69 2.73 12.86
N LEU A 215 -3.86 3.52 11.78
CA LEU A 215 -4.06 4.96 11.89
C LEU A 215 -5.36 5.31 12.60
N GLY A 216 -6.44 4.59 12.34
CA GLY A 216 -7.70 4.74 13.07
C GLY A 216 -7.52 4.54 14.57
N ALA A 217 -6.79 3.49 14.98
CA ALA A 217 -6.47 3.24 16.38
C ALA A 217 -5.57 4.32 17.01
N MET A 218 -4.76 5.04 16.21
CA MET A 218 -3.99 6.20 16.66
C MET A 218 -4.86 7.44 16.85
N LEU A 219 -5.97 7.56 16.13
CA LEU A 219 -6.90 8.69 16.26
C LEU A 219 -7.73 8.58 17.54
N ASP A 220 -8.27 7.40 17.82
CA ASP A 220 -8.93 7.11 19.08
C ASP A 220 -8.68 5.64 19.50
N PRO A 221 -7.78 5.41 20.46
CA PRO A 221 -7.44 4.07 20.92
C PRO A 221 -8.50 3.44 21.82
N TYR A 222 -9.48 4.21 22.30
CA TYR A 222 -10.46 3.78 23.28
C TYR A 222 -11.86 3.57 22.71
N ASP A 223 -12.21 4.25 21.62
CA ASP A 223 -13.52 4.14 20.97
C ASP A 223 -13.37 3.81 19.48
N ALA A 224 -13.70 2.58 19.13
CA ALA A 224 -13.65 2.10 17.74
C ALA A 224 -14.59 2.88 16.81
N ARG A 225 -15.73 3.38 17.31
CA ARG A 225 -16.65 4.22 16.51
C ARG A 225 -16.03 5.58 16.24
N ALA A 226 -15.48 6.24 17.25
CA ALA A 226 -14.78 7.51 17.10
C ALA A 226 -13.58 7.37 16.16
N ALA A 227 -12.81 6.27 16.28
CA ALA A 227 -11.73 5.95 15.37
C ALA A 227 -12.21 5.85 13.92
N TRP A 228 -13.29 5.11 13.64
CA TRP A 228 -13.87 5.00 12.31
C TRP A 228 -14.42 6.31 11.76
N PHE A 229 -15.09 7.12 12.58
CA PHE A 229 -15.51 8.46 12.17
C PHE A 229 -14.31 9.35 11.81
N GLY A 230 -13.22 9.25 12.58
CA GLY A 230 -11.95 9.93 12.27
C GLY A 230 -11.38 9.49 10.92
N VAL A 231 -11.37 8.18 10.65
CA VAL A 231 -10.94 7.61 9.36
C VAL A 231 -11.80 8.14 8.22
N LEU A 232 -13.12 8.04 8.33
CA LEU A 232 -14.06 8.49 7.29
C LEU A 232 -13.94 10.00 7.02
N ARG A 233 -13.82 10.82 8.07
CA ARG A 233 -13.65 12.26 7.93
C ARG A 233 -12.34 12.63 7.23
N THR A 234 -11.28 11.89 7.50
CA THR A 234 -9.94 12.16 6.95
C THR A 234 -9.79 11.60 5.54
N ALA A 235 -10.17 10.35 5.32
CA ALA A 235 -10.02 9.68 4.04
C ALA A 235 -11.18 9.94 3.06
N GLY A 236 -12.37 10.30 3.56
CA GLY A 236 -13.57 10.49 2.75
C GLY A 236 -13.41 11.45 1.57
N PRO A 237 -12.86 12.67 1.76
CA PRO A 237 -12.61 13.60 0.65
C PRO A 237 -11.68 13.04 -0.42
N ALA A 238 -10.60 12.35 -0.01
CA ALA A 238 -9.68 11.69 -0.92
C ALA A 238 -10.37 10.55 -1.69
N THR A 239 -11.17 9.74 -0.98
CA THR A 239 -11.97 8.66 -1.60
C THR A 239 -12.93 9.21 -2.63
N LEU A 240 -13.64 10.30 -2.32
CA LEU A 240 -14.58 10.94 -3.25
C LEU A 240 -13.86 11.45 -4.51
N LEU A 241 -12.74 12.15 -4.34
CA LEU A 241 -11.93 12.62 -5.46
C LEU A 241 -11.46 11.43 -6.33
N CYS A 242 -10.94 10.38 -5.71
CA CYS A 242 -10.53 9.18 -6.42
C CYS A 242 -11.71 8.50 -7.15
N ALA A 243 -12.91 8.47 -6.57
CA ALA A 243 -14.10 7.91 -7.20
C ALA A 243 -14.51 8.70 -8.45
N VAL A 244 -14.45 10.03 -8.39
CA VAL A 244 -14.71 10.90 -9.57
C VAL A 244 -13.70 10.61 -10.68
N CYS A 245 -12.40 10.59 -10.36
CA CYS A 245 -11.35 10.27 -11.32
C CYS A 245 -11.50 8.85 -11.90
N ALA A 246 -11.78 7.88 -11.05
CA ALA A 246 -11.99 6.48 -11.45
C ALA A 246 -13.19 6.32 -12.39
N THR A 247 -14.28 7.03 -12.14
CA THR A 247 -15.45 7.05 -13.03
C THR A 247 -15.08 7.62 -14.39
N GLY A 248 -14.34 8.72 -14.45
CA GLY A 248 -13.86 9.30 -15.68
C GLY A 248 -12.95 8.36 -16.50
N LEU A 249 -12.09 7.58 -15.83
CA LEU A 249 -11.27 6.56 -16.48
C LEU A 249 -12.12 5.35 -16.96
N ALA A 250 -13.07 4.90 -16.13
CA ALA A 250 -13.92 3.76 -16.47
C ALA A 250 -14.80 4.01 -17.70
N VAL A 251 -15.25 5.26 -17.93
CA VAL A 251 -16.01 5.64 -19.12
C VAL A 251 -15.21 5.45 -20.41
N GLN A 252 -13.87 5.57 -20.35
CA GLN A 252 -12.98 5.34 -21.50
C GLN A 252 -12.64 3.86 -21.71
N GLY A 253 -13.10 2.98 -20.82
CA GLY A 253 -12.80 1.56 -20.77
C GLY A 253 -11.95 1.23 -19.54
N VAL A 254 -12.42 0.27 -18.74
CA VAL A 254 -11.79 -0.04 -17.44
C VAL A 254 -10.33 -0.49 -17.59
N GLU A 255 -10.00 -1.16 -18.67
CA GLU A 255 -8.64 -1.62 -18.95
C GLU A 255 -7.67 -0.46 -19.19
N THR A 256 -8.14 0.65 -19.78
CA THR A 256 -7.33 1.84 -20.01
C THR A 256 -6.90 2.53 -18.72
N ALA A 257 -7.61 2.25 -17.61
CA ALA A 257 -7.26 2.79 -16.29
C ALA A 257 -6.03 2.13 -15.66
N ILE A 258 -5.58 0.95 -16.12
CA ILE A 258 -4.47 0.19 -15.51
C ILE A 258 -3.19 1.04 -15.45
N VAL A 259 -2.78 1.60 -16.57
CA VAL A 259 -1.53 2.40 -16.66
C VAL A 259 -1.61 3.70 -15.84
N PRO A 260 -2.66 4.54 -15.97
CA PRO A 260 -2.82 5.72 -15.11
C PRO A 260 -2.82 5.39 -13.62
N VAL A 261 -3.51 4.32 -13.20
CA VAL A 261 -3.55 3.90 -11.79
C VAL A 261 -2.14 3.60 -11.27
N PHE A 262 -1.35 2.80 -11.98
CA PHE A 262 0.02 2.50 -11.53
C PHE A 262 0.94 3.73 -11.55
N ARG A 263 0.79 4.64 -12.51
CA ARG A 263 1.56 5.90 -12.54
C ARG A 263 1.22 6.81 -11.36
N VAL A 264 -0.05 6.92 -11.02
CA VAL A 264 -0.51 7.70 -9.86
C VAL A 264 -0.04 7.04 -8.56
N LEU A 265 -0.18 5.71 -8.42
CA LEU A 265 0.35 4.99 -7.26
C LEU A 265 1.84 5.25 -7.09
N ALA A 266 2.64 5.14 -8.16
CA ALA A 266 4.07 5.42 -8.12
C ALA A 266 4.37 6.86 -7.70
N ALA A 267 3.65 7.85 -8.25
CA ALA A 267 3.85 9.26 -7.94
C ALA A 267 3.54 9.58 -6.48
N LEU A 268 2.56 8.91 -5.88
CA LEU A 268 2.18 9.13 -4.50
C LEU A 268 2.97 8.26 -3.50
N THR A 269 3.54 7.14 -3.94
CA THR A 269 4.33 6.27 -3.06
C THR A 269 5.57 6.97 -2.51
N LEU A 270 6.31 7.73 -3.31
CA LEU A 270 7.53 8.41 -2.86
C LEU A 270 7.27 9.43 -1.73
N PRO A 271 6.35 10.41 -1.87
CA PRO A 271 6.05 11.33 -0.77
C PRO A 271 5.43 10.63 0.43
N HIS A 272 4.56 9.63 0.23
CA HIS A 272 3.99 8.83 1.32
C HIS A 272 5.08 8.10 2.11
N MET A 273 6.03 7.44 1.45
CA MET A 273 7.17 6.82 2.13
C MET A 273 8.06 7.85 2.85
N ALA A 274 8.25 9.03 2.30
CA ALA A 274 8.99 10.08 2.98
C ALA A 274 8.30 10.48 4.29
N VAL A 275 6.97 10.52 4.32
CA VAL A 275 6.19 10.77 5.54
C VAL A 275 6.32 9.61 6.52
N THR A 276 6.10 8.39 6.09
CA THR A 276 6.11 7.21 6.98
C THR A 276 7.49 6.93 7.55
N LEU A 277 8.55 7.02 6.75
CA LEU A 277 9.91 6.71 7.21
C LEU A 277 10.54 7.84 8.02
N TRP A 278 10.21 9.08 7.71
CA TRP A 278 10.91 10.22 8.33
C TRP A 278 10.09 10.92 9.41
N LEU A 279 8.78 10.96 9.27
CA LEU A 279 7.91 11.68 10.19
C LEU A 279 7.25 10.75 11.22
N GLU A 280 6.88 9.50 10.88
CA GLU A 280 6.27 8.57 11.85
C GLU A 280 7.20 8.25 13.01
N ASP A 281 8.48 8.00 12.74
CA ASP A 281 9.48 7.73 13.78
C ASP A 281 9.69 8.91 14.77
N ARG A 282 9.32 10.12 14.35
CA ARG A 282 9.43 11.34 15.15
C ARG A 282 8.13 11.78 15.78
N ALA A 283 7.02 11.20 15.40
CA ALA A 283 5.73 11.44 16.02
C ALA A 283 5.72 10.76 17.39
N GLU A 284 5.72 11.54 18.49
CA GLU A 284 5.60 10.96 19.83
C GLU A 284 4.35 10.09 19.93
N PRO A 285 4.43 8.92 20.60
CA PRO A 285 3.26 8.11 20.88
C PRO A 285 2.22 8.95 21.60
N VAL A 286 0.96 8.84 21.21
CA VAL A 286 -0.14 9.48 21.95
C VAL A 286 -0.05 9.02 23.41
N PRO A 287 0.06 9.93 24.41
CA PRO A 287 0.17 9.56 25.81
C PRO A 287 -0.99 8.64 26.18
N LYS A 288 -0.70 7.46 26.72
CA LYS A 288 -1.69 6.52 27.24
C LYS A 288 -2.29 7.06 28.54
N GLY A 289 -3.10 8.11 28.45
CA GLY A 289 -3.73 8.74 29.60
C GLY A 289 -4.44 10.02 29.20
N ARG A 290 -5.67 9.91 28.71
CA ARG A 290 -6.59 11.04 28.92
C ARG A 290 -6.88 11.11 30.41
N PRO A 291 -6.67 12.26 31.08
CA PRO A 291 -7.26 12.46 32.39
C PRO A 291 -8.77 12.26 32.20
N GLN A 292 -9.34 11.31 32.93
CA GLN A 292 -10.79 11.27 33.06
C GLN A 292 -11.18 12.67 33.58
N LEU A 293 -11.90 13.42 32.74
CA LEU A 293 -12.64 14.57 33.21
C LEU A 293 -13.58 14.04 34.29
N ARG A 294 -13.12 14.11 35.55
CA ARG A 294 -13.99 13.89 36.69
C ARG A 294 -15.13 14.90 36.49
N THR A 295 -16.29 14.37 36.12
CA THR A 295 -17.54 15.11 36.23
C THR A 295 -17.55 15.68 37.63
N ALA A 296 -17.41 17.00 37.74
CA ALA A 296 -17.60 17.68 39.00
C ALA A 296 -19.00 17.33 39.50
N PRO A 297 -19.15 16.93 40.78
CA PRO A 297 -20.48 16.71 41.32
C PRO A 297 -21.21 18.06 41.26
N SER A 298 -22.37 18.07 40.63
CA SER A 298 -23.30 19.19 40.67
C SER A 298 -23.67 19.46 42.12
N ARG A 299 -23.07 20.48 42.74
CA ARG A 299 -23.59 21.09 43.95
C ARG A 299 -24.78 21.97 43.54
N LEU A 300 -25.96 21.36 43.54
CA LEU A 300 -27.19 22.12 43.73
C LEU A 300 -27.54 21.98 45.22
N ALA A 301 -27.40 23.06 45.94
CA ALA A 301 -28.12 23.38 47.17
C ALA A 301 -28.81 24.71 46.90
#